data_2939a49d3f36cc3e7e53ebd5c5c9d137
#
_entry.id   2939a49d3f36cc3e7e53ebd5c5c9d137
#
_cell.length_a   1.000
_cell.length_b   1.000
_cell.length_c   1.000
_cell.angle_alpha   90.00
_cell.angle_beta   90.00
_cell.angle_gamma   90.00
#
_symmetry.space_group_name_H-M   'P 1'
#
loop_
_entity.id
_entity.type
_entity.pdbx_description
1 polymer ?
#
loop_
_entity_poly.entity_id
_entity_poly.type
_entity_poly.pdbx_seq_one_letter_code
_entity_poly.pdbx_strand_id
1 'polypeptide(L)'
;MNGRVVALVSVLVAFGILTARALLDVGFFGILAPHFRTWGGAQVFTDLVIACLLACIWMVDDARKRGLPAWPFVALTLAAGSFGPLLYLLAREMRPKAR
;
A
#
# COMPACT_ATOMS: atom_id res chain seq x y z
N MET A 1 3.76 2.48 -22.43
CA MET A 1 3.12 2.44 -21.10
C MET A 1 1.93 3.37 -21.07
N ASN A 2 0.86 2.96 -20.46
CA ASN A 2 -0.29 3.85 -20.34
C ASN A 2 -0.11 4.81 -19.15
N GLY A 3 -1.02 5.79 -19.06
CA GLY A 3 -0.93 6.79 -18.00
C GLY A 3 -1.06 6.24 -16.60
N ARG A 4 -1.82 5.15 -16.44
CA ARG A 4 -1.99 4.52 -15.13
C ARG A 4 -0.68 3.91 -14.63
N VAL A 5 0.04 3.22 -15.52
CA VAL A 5 1.31 2.63 -15.16
C VAL A 5 2.31 3.72 -14.79
N VAL A 6 2.37 4.78 -15.58
CA VAL A 6 3.28 5.90 -15.30
C VAL A 6 2.95 6.52 -13.93
N ALA A 7 1.67 6.76 -13.66
CA ALA A 7 1.26 7.33 -12.39
C ALA A 7 1.62 6.43 -11.21
N LEU A 8 1.33 5.13 -11.34
CA LEU A 8 1.61 4.18 -10.27
C LEU A 8 3.11 4.07 -9.99
N VAL A 9 3.91 3.98 -11.04
CA VAL A 9 5.36 3.90 -10.88
C VAL A 9 5.90 5.18 -10.25
N SER A 10 5.40 6.33 -10.68
CA SER A 10 5.82 7.61 -10.12
C SER A 10 5.53 7.71 -8.63
N VAL A 11 4.32 7.31 -8.22
CA VAL A 11 3.94 7.32 -6.82
C VAL A 11 4.78 6.33 -6.03
N LEU A 12 5.00 5.13 -6.58
CA LEU A 12 5.82 4.12 -5.91
C LEU A 12 7.25 4.60 -5.70
N VAL A 13 7.85 5.23 -6.70
CA VAL A 13 9.21 5.74 -6.59
C VAL A 13 9.28 6.85 -5.54
N ALA A 14 8.38 7.82 -5.62
CA ALA A 14 8.37 8.93 -4.68
C ALA A 14 8.12 8.45 -3.25
N PHE A 15 7.13 7.59 -3.06
CA PHE A 15 6.80 7.08 -1.73
C PHE A 15 7.89 6.14 -1.22
N GLY A 16 8.50 5.38 -2.10
CA GLY A 16 9.62 4.51 -1.74
C GLY A 16 10.82 5.29 -1.24
N ILE A 17 11.14 6.40 -1.90
CA ILE A 17 12.23 7.27 -1.45
C ILE A 17 11.91 7.86 -0.08
N LEU A 18 10.71 8.36 0.10
CA LEU A 18 10.28 8.91 1.38
C LEU A 18 10.36 7.85 2.48
N THR A 19 9.88 6.65 2.19
CA THR A 19 9.88 5.55 3.16
C THR A 19 11.30 5.14 3.53
N ALA A 20 12.18 5.03 2.53
CA ALA A 20 13.57 4.68 2.78
C ALA A 20 14.26 5.72 3.67
N ARG A 21 14.02 7.01 3.39
CA ARG A 21 14.58 8.08 4.21
C ARG A 21 14.05 8.04 5.63
N ALA A 22 12.76 7.78 5.79
CA ALA A 22 12.16 7.68 7.10
C ALA A 22 12.70 6.50 7.89
N LEU A 23 12.87 5.35 7.24
CA LEU A 23 13.42 4.17 7.90
C LEU A 23 14.86 4.38 8.32
N LEU A 24 15.66 5.05 7.49
CA LEU A 24 17.04 5.35 7.82
C LEU A 24 17.14 6.38 8.95
N ASP A 25 16.18 7.30 9.00
CA ASP A 25 16.20 8.36 10.00
C ASP A 25 15.75 7.89 11.38
N VAL A 26 14.59 7.24 11.45
CA VAL A 26 13.97 6.90 12.75
C VAL A 26 13.66 5.41 12.91
N GLY A 27 13.79 4.63 11.87
CA GLY A 27 13.47 3.20 11.90
C GLY A 27 11.97 2.94 11.85
N PHE A 28 11.61 1.66 11.74
CA PHE A 28 10.21 1.28 11.61
C PHE A 28 9.38 1.72 12.82
N PHE A 29 9.86 1.42 14.00
CA PHE A 29 9.14 1.78 15.22
C PHE A 29 9.15 3.29 15.46
N GLY A 30 10.18 3.99 14.99
CA GLY A 30 10.23 5.44 15.06
C GLY A 30 9.19 6.11 14.18
N ILE A 31 8.80 5.47 13.09
CA ILE A 31 7.71 5.96 12.24
C ILE A 31 6.37 5.77 12.95
N LEU A 32 6.18 4.63 13.60
CA LEU A 32 4.90 4.28 14.23
C LEU A 32 4.70 4.93 15.59
N ALA A 33 5.74 4.98 16.42
CA ALA A 33 5.61 5.40 17.81
C ALA A 33 4.97 6.77 18.03
N PRO A 34 5.32 7.82 17.23
CA PRO A 34 4.71 9.13 17.45
C PRO A 34 3.19 9.14 17.30
N HIS A 35 2.63 8.22 16.54
CA HIS A 35 1.17 8.16 16.34
C HIS A 35 0.43 7.75 17.62
N PHE A 36 1.13 7.14 18.58
CA PHE A 36 0.51 6.68 19.80
C PHE A 36 0.72 7.65 20.96
N ARG A 37 1.38 8.79 20.72
CA ARG A 37 1.68 9.78 21.76
C ARG A 37 0.61 10.82 21.93
N THR A 38 -0.24 11.01 20.93
CA THR A 38 -1.30 12.00 20.97
C THR A 38 -2.59 11.39 20.46
N TRP A 39 -3.71 11.99 20.83
CA TRP A 39 -5.02 11.57 20.31
C TRP A 39 -5.11 11.83 18.80
N GLY A 40 -4.53 12.95 18.33
CA GLY A 40 -4.51 13.22 16.90
C GLY A 40 -3.72 12.18 16.11
N GLY A 41 -2.56 11.79 16.63
CA GLY A 41 -1.77 10.73 15.99
C GLY A 41 -2.49 9.39 15.99
N ALA A 42 -3.14 9.06 17.10
CA ALA A 42 -3.90 7.82 17.19
C ALA A 42 -5.07 7.81 16.19
N GLN A 43 -5.72 8.95 16.01
CA GLN A 43 -6.82 9.08 15.06
C GLN A 43 -6.32 8.83 13.62
N VAL A 44 -5.20 9.45 13.26
CA VAL A 44 -4.62 9.26 11.93
C VAL A 44 -4.22 7.81 11.71
N PHE A 45 -3.60 7.19 12.69
CA PHE A 45 -3.19 5.79 12.57
C PHE A 45 -4.39 4.86 12.43
N THR A 46 -5.44 5.10 13.21
CA THR A 46 -6.67 4.31 13.13
C THR A 46 -7.31 4.44 11.76
N ASP A 47 -7.36 5.67 11.24
CA ASP A 47 -7.89 5.92 9.90
C ASP A 47 -7.10 5.15 8.85
N LEU A 48 -5.78 5.15 8.99
CA LEU A 48 -4.92 4.40 8.07
C LEU A 48 -5.20 2.90 8.13
N VAL A 49 -5.35 2.35 9.33
CA VAL A 49 -5.67 0.93 9.50
C VAL A 49 -7.01 0.60 8.84
N ILE A 50 -8.01 1.43 9.06
CA ILE A 50 -9.33 1.21 8.46
C ILE A 50 -9.22 1.26 6.93
N ALA A 51 -8.53 2.25 6.40
CA ALA A 51 -8.35 2.38 4.96
C ALA A 51 -7.62 1.18 4.37
N CYS A 52 -6.59 0.68 5.07
CA CYS A 52 -5.86 -0.51 4.63
C CYS A 52 -6.74 -1.75 4.63
N LEU A 53 -7.59 -1.90 5.64
CA LEU A 53 -8.51 -3.03 5.68
C LEU A 53 -9.52 -2.98 4.55
N LEU A 54 -10.05 -1.80 4.25
CA LEU A 54 -10.96 -1.63 3.13
C LEU A 54 -10.26 -1.93 1.81
N ALA A 55 -9.02 -1.49 1.66
CA ALA A 55 -8.23 -1.78 0.47
C ALA A 55 -7.98 -3.29 0.33
N CYS A 56 -7.70 -3.97 1.44
CA CYS A 56 -7.49 -5.43 1.41
C CYS A 56 -8.75 -6.16 0.97
N ILE A 57 -9.91 -5.75 1.48
CA ILE A 57 -11.18 -6.35 1.08
C ILE A 57 -11.39 -6.17 -0.43
N TRP A 58 -11.14 -4.96 -0.91
CA TRP A 58 -11.27 -4.68 -2.33
C TRP A 58 -10.29 -5.50 -3.17
N MET A 59 -9.04 -5.61 -2.71
CA MET A 59 -8.02 -6.37 -3.43
C MET A 59 -8.38 -7.85 -3.54
N VAL A 60 -8.88 -8.43 -2.44
CA VAL A 60 -9.30 -9.84 -2.45
C VAL A 60 -10.44 -10.05 -3.45
N ASP A 61 -11.43 -9.17 -3.43
CA ASP A 61 -12.57 -9.27 -4.32
C ASP A 61 -12.14 -9.11 -5.79
N ASP A 62 -11.36 -8.08 -6.07
CA ASP A 62 -10.92 -7.80 -7.43
C ASP A 62 -9.99 -8.90 -7.96
N ALA A 63 -9.08 -9.37 -7.11
CA ALA A 63 -8.14 -10.43 -7.49
C ALA A 63 -8.87 -11.73 -7.81
N ARG A 64 -9.91 -12.02 -7.06
CA ARG A 64 -10.72 -13.22 -7.31
C ARG A 64 -11.37 -13.17 -8.68
N LYS A 65 -11.85 -12.00 -9.06
CA LYS A 65 -12.47 -11.81 -10.37
C LYS A 65 -11.48 -11.88 -11.51
N ARG A 66 -10.21 -11.57 -11.25
CA ARG A 66 -9.18 -11.51 -12.28
C ARG A 66 -8.26 -12.71 -12.30
N GLY A 67 -8.42 -13.63 -11.34
CA GLY A 67 -7.53 -14.78 -11.23
C GLY A 67 -6.14 -14.42 -10.75
N LEU A 68 -5.99 -13.31 -10.03
CA LEU A 68 -4.73 -12.89 -9.45
C LEU A 68 -4.63 -13.37 -8.01
N PRO A 69 -3.42 -13.66 -7.52
CA PRO A 69 -3.25 -13.95 -6.10
C PRO A 69 -3.35 -12.64 -5.31
N ALA A 70 -4.17 -12.63 -4.28
CA ALA A 70 -4.33 -11.45 -3.43
C ALA A 70 -3.39 -11.48 -2.23
N TRP A 71 -3.02 -12.66 -1.74
CA TRP A 71 -2.34 -12.80 -0.47
C TRP A 71 -1.01 -12.03 -0.35
N PRO A 72 -0.14 -11.98 -1.39
CA PRO A 72 1.11 -11.23 -1.23
C PRO A 72 0.86 -9.74 -1.06
N PHE A 73 -0.16 -9.23 -1.72
CA PHE A 73 -0.47 -7.80 -1.65
C PHE A 73 -1.17 -7.45 -0.33
N VAL A 74 -2.01 -8.35 0.17
CA VAL A 74 -2.63 -8.17 1.48
C VAL A 74 -1.57 -8.20 2.58
N ALA A 75 -0.66 -9.17 2.52
CA ALA A 75 0.43 -9.25 3.49
C ALA A 75 1.29 -8.00 3.47
N LEU A 76 1.60 -7.50 2.28
CA LEU A 76 2.39 -6.30 2.13
C LEU A 76 1.64 -5.06 2.67
N THR A 77 0.33 -5.01 2.46
CA THR A 77 -0.49 -3.92 2.99
C THR A 77 -0.43 -3.89 4.51
N LEU A 78 -0.52 -5.05 5.14
CA LEU A 78 -0.47 -5.12 6.60
C LEU A 78 0.91 -4.76 7.13
N ALA A 79 1.97 -5.06 6.38
CA ALA A 79 3.33 -4.78 6.82
C ALA A 79 3.80 -3.37 6.45
N ALA A 80 3.45 -2.89 5.28
CA ALA A 80 4.02 -1.67 4.73
C ALA A 80 2.99 -0.65 4.23
N GLY A 81 1.71 -0.91 4.43
CA GLY A 81 0.66 0.06 4.09
C GLY A 81 0.43 0.20 2.59
N SER A 82 0.55 1.42 2.09
CA SER A 82 0.17 1.75 0.71
C SER A 82 0.94 1.00 -0.37
N PHE A 83 2.07 0.41 -0.04
CA PHE A 83 2.80 -0.39 -1.03
C PHE A 83 1.99 -1.58 -1.53
N GLY A 84 1.16 -2.17 -0.67
CA GLY A 84 0.32 -3.29 -1.05
C GLY A 84 -0.63 -2.95 -2.19
N PRO A 85 -1.54 -1.99 -2.00
CA PRO A 85 -2.44 -1.57 -3.06
C PRO A 85 -1.74 -1.01 -4.29
N LEU A 86 -0.66 -0.25 -4.09
CA LEU A 86 0.07 0.32 -5.23
C LEU A 86 0.67 -0.76 -6.10
N LEU A 87 1.32 -1.75 -5.49
CA LEU A 87 1.90 -2.86 -6.25
C LEU A 87 0.83 -3.75 -6.85
N TYR A 88 -0.28 -3.92 -6.14
CA TYR A 88 -1.39 -4.67 -6.69
C TYR A 88 -1.93 -4.02 -7.97
N LEU A 89 -2.17 -2.71 -7.92
CA LEU A 89 -2.67 -1.99 -9.08
C LEU A 89 -1.68 -2.03 -10.23
N LEU A 90 -0.39 -1.92 -9.92
CA LEU A 90 0.64 -2.01 -10.95
C LEU A 90 0.68 -3.40 -11.58
N ALA A 91 0.64 -4.45 -10.76
CA ALA A 91 0.62 -5.82 -11.27
C ALA A 91 -0.60 -6.06 -12.15
N ARG A 92 -1.74 -5.53 -11.72
CA ARG A 92 -2.99 -5.64 -12.46
C ARG A 92 -2.91 -4.95 -13.82
N GLU A 93 -2.31 -3.75 -13.86
CA GLU A 93 -2.18 -3.01 -15.12
C GLU A 93 -1.17 -3.63 -16.07
N MET A 94 -0.15 -4.29 -15.54
CA MET A 94 0.88 -4.89 -16.37
C MET A 94 0.53 -6.29 -16.83
N ARG A 95 -0.45 -6.91 -16.22
CA ARG A 95 -0.87 -8.25 -16.60
C ARG A 95 -1.73 -8.17 -17.85
N PRO A 96 -1.52 -9.09 -18.84
CA PRO A 96 -2.41 -9.13 -19.98
C PRO A 96 -3.84 -9.37 -19.54
N LYS A 97 -4.77 -8.70 -20.20
CA LYS A 97 -6.18 -8.86 -19.86
C LYS A 97 -6.62 -10.31 -20.06
N ALA A 98 -7.39 -10.81 -19.10
CA ALA A 98 -8.02 -12.11 -19.20
C ALA A 98 -9.03 -12.10 -20.35
N ARG A 99 -9.21 -13.22 -21.01
CA ARG A 99 -10.13 -13.35 -22.14
C ARG A 99 -11.34 -14.18 -21.80
#